data_c990fb50898157cec3b15b6d49f31302
#
_entry.id   c990fb50898157cec3b15b6d49f31302
#
_cell.length_a   1.000
_cell.length_b   1.000
_cell.length_c   1.000
_cell.angle_alpha   90.00
_cell.angle_beta   90.00
_cell.angle_gamma   90.00
#
_symmetry.space_group_name_H-M   'P 1'
#
loop_
_entity.id
_entity.type
_entity.pdbx_description
1 polymer ?
#
loop_
_entity_poly.entity_id
_entity_poly.type
_entity_poly.pdbx_seq_one_letter_code
_entity_poly.pdbx_strand_id
1 'polypeptide(L)'
;MTDQNARSPLGAERIPSLEEMGVKPEQCGVGHPHIDARILDACRLIVQRIEEDPVRLQIAFENLERERARRGTLSRASTEWRTILDRPWTQIRAVLLDPSDEGQRLRSSHPFSGLVNAEESREIAGRHPPPWAPPGWTPPPPPSPELMARLLADRP
;
A
#
# COMPACT_ATOMS: atom_id res chain seq x y z
N MET A 1 11.19 26.24 15.28
CA MET A 1 9.99 26.11 14.44
C MET A 1 10.35 25.28 13.24
N THR A 2 9.96 24.03 13.25
CA THR A 2 10.08 23.16 12.08
C THR A 2 9.01 23.61 11.09
N ASP A 3 9.46 24.06 9.93
CA ASP A 3 8.59 24.45 8.84
C ASP A 3 7.90 23.18 8.30
N GLN A 4 6.68 22.90 8.80
CA GLN A 4 5.90 21.76 8.37
C GLN A 4 5.35 21.92 6.94
N ASN A 5 5.77 22.97 6.24
CA ASN A 5 5.29 23.31 4.91
C ASN A 5 6.34 23.05 3.82
N ALA A 6 7.27 22.15 4.07
CA ALA A 6 8.22 21.71 3.05
C ALA A 6 7.44 20.99 1.94
N ARG A 7 7.29 21.65 0.80
CA ARG A 7 6.76 21.04 -0.42
C ARG A 7 7.65 19.88 -0.82
N SER A 8 7.04 18.75 -1.11
CA SER A 8 7.78 17.61 -1.65
C SER A 8 8.44 17.99 -2.99
N PRO A 9 9.50 17.28 -3.41
CA PRO A 9 10.14 17.51 -4.72
C PRO A 9 9.19 17.50 -5.90
N LEU A 10 8.04 16.84 -5.75
CA LEU A 10 6.99 16.76 -6.78
C LEU A 10 5.93 17.87 -6.64
N GLY A 11 6.13 18.83 -5.72
CA GLY A 11 5.18 19.93 -5.50
C GLY A 11 3.85 19.51 -4.87
N ALA A 12 3.76 18.29 -4.34
CA ALA A 12 2.55 17.76 -3.72
C ALA A 12 2.34 18.38 -2.33
N GLU A 13 1.07 18.55 -1.95
CA GLU A 13 0.69 18.98 -0.61
C GLU A 13 1.00 17.89 0.43
N ARG A 14 1.03 18.27 1.71
CA ARG A 14 1.20 17.35 2.82
C ARG A 14 0.20 16.17 2.73
N ILE A 15 0.68 14.97 3.00
CA ILE A 15 -0.16 13.77 3.03
C ILE A 15 -1.06 13.85 4.28
N PRO A 16 -2.40 13.86 4.13
CA PRO A 16 -3.30 13.91 5.27
C PRO A 16 -3.22 12.61 6.09
N SER A 17 -3.50 12.70 7.38
CA SER A 17 -3.66 11.52 8.23
C SER A 17 -4.98 10.79 7.91
N LEU A 18 -5.10 9.53 8.34
CA LEU A 18 -6.35 8.77 8.15
C LEU A 18 -7.55 9.47 8.80
N GLU A 19 -7.35 10.07 9.98
CA GLU A 19 -8.38 10.84 10.67
C GLU A 19 -8.80 12.07 9.87
N GLU A 20 -7.85 12.81 9.34
CA GLU A 20 -8.11 13.98 8.49
C GLU A 20 -8.83 13.60 7.19
N MET A 21 -8.62 12.38 6.70
CA MET A 21 -9.34 11.84 5.55
C MET A 21 -10.76 11.35 5.89
N GLY A 22 -11.15 11.42 7.15
CA GLY A 22 -12.46 10.95 7.61
C GLY A 22 -12.63 9.44 7.59
N VAL A 23 -11.52 8.70 7.49
CA VAL A 23 -11.55 7.24 7.46
C VAL A 23 -11.68 6.71 8.88
N LYS A 24 -12.90 6.28 9.21
CA LYS A 24 -13.13 5.51 10.42
C LYS A 24 -12.95 4.02 10.09
N PRO A 25 -12.09 3.30 10.79
CA PRO A 25 -11.87 1.87 10.55
C PRO A 25 -13.16 1.05 10.54
N GLU A 26 -14.17 1.54 11.22
CA GLU A 26 -15.48 0.89 11.40
C GLU A 26 -16.42 1.07 10.19
N GLN A 27 -16.11 2.00 9.28
CA GLN A 27 -17.02 2.42 8.20
C GLN A 27 -16.53 2.02 6.81
N CYS A 28 -15.39 1.36 6.71
CA CYS A 28 -14.89 0.88 5.43
C CYS A 28 -15.69 -0.35 4.98
N GLY A 29 -16.65 -0.13 4.08
CA GLY A 29 -17.32 -1.06 3.15
C GLY A 29 -17.56 -2.53 3.51
N VAL A 30 -18.01 -3.26 2.52
CA VAL A 30 -18.33 -4.70 2.57
C VAL A 30 -17.04 -5.55 2.53
N GLY A 31 -16.13 -5.31 3.46
CA GLY A 31 -14.85 -6.00 3.45
C GLY A 31 -14.32 -6.22 4.87
N HIS A 32 -13.02 -6.19 4.97
CA HIS A 32 -12.31 -6.23 6.23
C HIS A 32 -11.78 -4.83 6.56
N PRO A 33 -12.51 -3.99 7.31
CA PRO A 33 -12.15 -2.59 7.55
C PRO A 33 -10.72 -2.38 8.05
N HIS A 34 -10.24 -3.27 8.91
CA HIS A 34 -8.87 -3.22 9.43
C HIS A 34 -7.81 -3.50 8.35
N ILE A 35 -8.12 -4.34 7.36
CA ILE A 35 -7.24 -4.63 6.23
C ILE A 35 -7.20 -3.42 5.30
N ASP A 36 -8.35 -2.85 4.99
CA ASP A 36 -8.44 -1.66 4.13
C ASP A 36 -7.70 -0.47 4.76
N ALA A 37 -7.82 -0.28 6.07
CA ALA A 37 -7.08 0.73 6.81
C ALA A 37 -5.57 0.49 6.77
N ARG A 38 -5.11 -0.75 6.86
CA ARG A 38 -3.69 -1.11 6.72
C ARG A 38 -3.16 -0.78 5.32
N ILE A 39 -3.93 -1.12 4.29
CA ILE A 39 -3.54 -0.87 2.90
C ILE A 39 -3.46 0.64 2.65
N LEU A 40 -4.42 1.41 3.12
CA LEU A 40 -4.41 2.87 2.97
C LEU A 40 -3.22 3.49 3.71
N ASP A 41 -2.94 3.05 4.92
CA ASP A 41 -1.80 3.53 5.71
C ASP A 41 -0.46 3.16 5.04
N ALA A 42 -0.34 1.97 4.47
CA ALA A 42 0.80 1.59 3.66
C ALA A 42 0.93 2.46 2.40
N CYS A 43 -0.16 2.77 1.73
CA CYS A 43 -0.15 3.65 0.55
C CYS A 43 0.27 5.09 0.90
N ARG A 44 -0.05 5.59 2.09
CA ARG A 44 0.45 6.88 2.58
C ARG A 44 1.99 6.87 2.68
N LEU A 45 2.54 5.81 3.23
CA LEU A 45 4.00 5.64 3.31
C LEU A 45 4.64 5.51 1.92
N ILE A 46 3.99 4.79 0.99
CA ILE A 46 4.42 4.66 -0.41
C ILE A 46 4.46 6.03 -1.08
N VAL A 47 3.41 6.83 -0.94
CA VAL A 47 3.34 8.19 -1.49
C VAL A 47 4.48 9.05 -0.93
N GLN A 48 4.69 9.02 0.38
CA GLN A 48 5.78 9.76 1.02
C GLN A 48 7.13 9.38 0.41
N ARG A 49 7.41 8.10 0.24
CA ARG A 49 8.69 7.61 -0.29
C ARG A 49 8.92 7.98 -1.73
N ILE A 50 7.89 7.94 -2.56
CA ILE A 50 7.98 8.37 -3.95
C ILE A 50 8.21 9.87 -4.03
N GLU A 51 7.56 10.66 -3.17
CA GLU A 51 7.75 12.12 -3.12
C GLU A 51 9.13 12.52 -2.61
N GLU A 52 9.73 11.73 -1.71
CA GLU A 52 11.12 11.91 -1.27
C GLU A 52 12.13 11.53 -2.36
N ASP A 53 11.81 10.51 -3.15
CA ASP A 53 12.66 10.01 -4.23
C ASP A 53 11.78 9.50 -5.38
N PRO A 54 11.50 10.35 -6.39
CA PRO A 54 10.61 10.00 -7.50
C PRO A 54 11.05 8.80 -8.35
N VAL A 55 12.33 8.44 -8.32
CA VAL A 55 12.84 7.24 -9.00
C VAL A 55 12.16 5.96 -8.49
N ARG A 56 11.70 5.97 -7.24
CA ARG A 56 11.00 4.84 -6.63
C ARG A 56 9.68 4.49 -7.31
N LEU A 57 9.07 5.42 -8.06
CA LEU A 57 7.88 5.12 -8.86
C LEU A 57 8.15 4.01 -9.88
N GLN A 58 9.39 3.84 -10.31
CA GLN A 58 9.79 2.82 -11.27
C GLN A 58 9.48 1.39 -10.79
N ILE A 59 9.44 1.15 -9.48
CA ILE A 59 9.15 -0.18 -8.94
C ILE A 59 7.77 -0.70 -9.38
N ALA A 60 6.79 0.19 -9.55
CA ALA A 60 5.47 -0.20 -10.01
C ALA A 60 5.50 -0.77 -11.43
N PHE A 61 6.24 -0.14 -12.32
CA PHE A 61 6.43 -0.62 -13.69
C PHE A 61 7.19 -1.94 -13.71
N GLU A 62 8.23 -2.07 -12.92
CA GLU A 62 9.02 -3.30 -12.80
C GLU A 62 8.17 -4.48 -12.29
N ASN A 63 7.32 -4.24 -11.29
CA ASN A 63 6.43 -5.25 -10.77
C ASN A 63 5.40 -5.72 -11.80
N LEU A 64 4.85 -4.80 -12.61
CA LEU A 64 3.94 -5.14 -13.69
C LEU A 64 4.65 -5.94 -14.80
N GLU A 65 5.86 -5.55 -15.18
CA GLU A 65 6.65 -6.31 -16.17
C GLU A 65 7.03 -7.70 -15.64
N ARG A 66 7.34 -7.82 -14.36
CA ARG A 66 7.61 -9.12 -13.72
C ARG A 66 6.37 -10.01 -13.72
N GLU A 67 5.18 -9.46 -13.47
CA GLU A 67 3.93 -10.20 -13.58
C GLU A 67 3.70 -10.68 -15.01
N ARG A 68 3.87 -9.80 -15.99
CA ARG A 68 3.73 -10.13 -17.42
C ARG A 68 4.68 -11.26 -17.83
N ALA A 69 5.95 -11.18 -17.43
CA ALA A 69 6.94 -12.19 -17.72
C ALA A 69 6.60 -13.56 -17.12
N ARG A 70 6.07 -13.56 -15.92
CA ARG A 70 5.70 -14.79 -15.21
C ARG A 70 4.42 -15.43 -15.73
N ARG A 71 3.41 -14.62 -16.07
CA ARG A 71 2.05 -15.09 -16.42
C ARG A 71 1.78 -15.07 -17.93
N GLY A 72 2.62 -14.41 -18.71
CA GLY A 72 2.39 -14.17 -20.14
C GLY A 72 1.42 -13.02 -20.44
N THR A 73 0.72 -12.49 -19.44
CA THR A 73 -0.21 -11.38 -19.56
C THR A 73 -0.38 -10.66 -18.21
N LEU A 74 -0.93 -9.47 -18.24
CA LEU A 74 -1.34 -8.76 -17.02
C LEU A 74 -2.75 -9.19 -16.61
N SER A 75 -3.01 -9.26 -15.31
CA SER A 75 -4.35 -9.39 -14.78
C SER A 75 -5.19 -8.15 -15.13
N ARG A 76 -6.52 -8.23 -15.00
CA ARG A 76 -7.40 -7.08 -15.20
C ARG A 76 -7.02 -5.91 -14.29
N ALA A 77 -6.77 -6.20 -13.01
CA ALA A 77 -6.37 -5.18 -12.03
C ALA A 77 -5.02 -4.54 -12.38
N SER A 78 -4.06 -5.34 -12.81
CA SER A 78 -2.74 -4.84 -13.23
C SER A 78 -2.84 -4.01 -14.51
N THR A 79 -3.75 -4.34 -15.42
CA THR A 79 -4.02 -3.55 -16.62
C THR A 79 -4.61 -2.18 -16.25
N GLU A 80 -5.52 -2.11 -15.30
CA GLU A 80 -6.05 -0.84 -14.78
C GLU A 80 -4.91 0.01 -14.18
N TRP A 81 -4.05 -0.58 -13.36
CA TRP A 81 -2.91 0.11 -12.78
C TRP A 81 -1.91 0.58 -13.83
N ARG A 82 -1.68 -0.21 -14.88
CA ARG A 82 -0.83 0.22 -16.00
C ARG A 82 -1.35 1.51 -16.64
N THR A 83 -2.66 1.63 -16.79
CA THR A 83 -3.32 2.85 -17.30
C THR A 83 -3.19 4.01 -16.31
N ILE A 84 -3.38 3.75 -15.01
CA ILE A 84 -3.23 4.78 -13.97
C ILE A 84 -1.79 5.31 -13.91
N LEU A 85 -0.80 4.44 -14.04
CA LEU A 85 0.61 4.81 -13.99
C LEU A 85 1.06 5.70 -15.17
N ASP A 86 0.32 5.73 -16.26
CA ASP A 86 0.57 6.64 -17.39
C ASP A 86 0.07 8.08 -17.12
N ARG A 87 -0.64 8.29 -16.02
CA ARG A 87 -1.15 9.61 -15.64
C ARG A 87 -0.09 10.43 -14.90
N PRO A 88 -0.27 11.77 -14.80
CA PRO A 88 0.58 12.59 -13.94
C PRO A 88 0.58 12.11 -12.48
N TRP A 89 1.68 12.34 -11.79
CA TRP A 89 1.83 11.93 -10.39
C TRP A 89 0.67 12.40 -9.49
N THR A 90 0.19 13.61 -9.66
CA THR A 90 -0.93 14.15 -8.89
C THR A 90 -2.18 13.28 -8.96
N GLN A 91 -2.44 12.66 -10.10
CA GLN A 91 -3.56 11.74 -10.29
C GLN A 91 -3.27 10.35 -9.71
N ILE A 92 -2.05 9.85 -9.85
CA ILE A 92 -1.62 8.59 -9.23
C ILE A 92 -1.72 8.70 -7.70
N ARG A 93 -1.21 9.81 -7.16
CA ARG A 93 -1.29 10.14 -5.74
C ARG A 93 -2.75 10.17 -5.24
N ALA A 94 -3.62 10.80 -5.99
CA ALA A 94 -5.04 10.88 -5.66
C ALA A 94 -5.69 9.50 -5.56
N VAL A 95 -5.37 8.58 -6.46
CA VAL A 95 -5.85 7.18 -6.41
C VAL A 95 -5.31 6.46 -5.18
N LEU A 96 -4.03 6.61 -4.88
CA LEU A 96 -3.40 5.96 -3.72
C LEU A 96 -3.96 6.45 -2.38
N LEU A 97 -4.46 7.67 -2.33
CA LEU A 97 -5.00 8.29 -1.10
C LEU A 97 -6.52 8.42 -1.10
N ASP A 98 -7.21 7.90 -2.12
CA ASP A 98 -8.67 7.98 -2.22
C ASP A 98 -9.33 7.07 -1.18
N PRO A 99 -10.06 7.63 -0.18
CA PRO A 99 -10.71 6.83 0.86
C PRO A 99 -12.02 6.17 0.43
N SER A 100 -12.48 6.42 -0.78
CA SER A 100 -13.72 5.84 -1.32
C SER A 100 -13.62 4.32 -1.53
N ASP A 101 -14.75 3.67 -1.72
CA ASP A 101 -14.82 2.24 -2.04
C ASP A 101 -14.04 1.91 -3.33
N GLU A 102 -14.09 2.79 -4.32
CA GLU A 102 -13.32 2.63 -5.55
C GLU A 102 -11.81 2.74 -5.30
N GLY A 103 -11.39 3.69 -4.47
CA GLY A 103 -10.00 3.80 -4.03
C GLY A 103 -9.52 2.55 -3.29
N GLN A 104 -10.35 1.99 -2.41
CA GLN A 104 -10.05 0.72 -1.73
C GLN A 104 -9.91 -0.43 -2.71
N ARG A 105 -10.82 -0.53 -3.66
CA ARG A 105 -10.77 -1.56 -4.71
C ARG A 105 -9.46 -1.50 -5.49
N LEU A 106 -9.07 -0.33 -5.93
CA LEU A 106 -7.84 -0.12 -6.69
C LEU A 106 -6.60 -0.42 -5.84
N ARG A 107 -6.55 0.08 -4.59
CA ARG A 107 -5.39 -0.16 -3.71
C ARG A 107 -5.19 -1.62 -3.36
N SER A 108 -6.24 -2.43 -3.31
CA SER A 108 -6.11 -3.86 -2.98
C SER A 108 -5.20 -4.63 -3.93
N SER A 109 -4.95 -4.09 -5.10
CA SER A 109 -4.09 -4.69 -6.14
C SER A 109 -3.00 -3.74 -6.64
N HIS A 110 -2.58 -2.78 -5.81
CA HIS A 110 -1.54 -1.82 -6.22
C HIS A 110 -0.19 -2.51 -6.51
N PRO A 111 0.58 -2.01 -7.50
CA PRO A 111 1.83 -2.64 -7.93
C PRO A 111 3.07 -2.12 -7.20
N PHE A 112 2.93 -1.51 -6.02
CA PHE A 112 4.03 -0.86 -5.29
C PHE A 112 4.68 -1.75 -4.24
N SER A 113 4.56 -3.07 -4.34
CA SER A 113 5.22 -4.02 -3.42
C SER A 113 6.74 -3.83 -3.43
N GLY A 114 7.33 -3.79 -2.25
CA GLY A 114 8.76 -3.57 -2.05
C GLY A 114 9.13 -2.18 -1.52
N LEU A 115 8.20 -1.21 -1.54
CA LEU A 115 8.42 0.11 -0.94
C LEU A 115 8.14 0.17 0.56
N VAL A 116 7.45 -0.81 1.08
CA VAL A 116 7.18 -0.99 2.51
C VAL A 116 7.81 -2.30 2.93
N ASN A 117 8.70 -2.27 3.91
CA ASN A 117 9.36 -3.48 4.39
C ASN A 117 8.48 -4.27 5.37
N ALA A 118 8.91 -5.49 5.74
CA ALA A 118 8.15 -6.37 6.61
C ALA A 118 7.93 -5.80 8.02
N GLU A 119 8.91 -5.10 8.57
CA GLU A 119 8.80 -4.47 9.89
C GLU A 119 7.77 -3.33 9.89
N GLU A 120 7.82 -2.48 8.88
CA GLU A 120 6.86 -1.40 8.70
C GLU A 120 5.44 -1.93 8.48
N SER A 121 5.30 -3.01 7.71
CA SER A 121 4.01 -3.69 7.54
C SER A 121 3.45 -4.22 8.86
N ARG A 122 4.31 -4.73 9.73
CA ARG A 122 3.92 -5.17 11.07
C ARG A 122 3.52 -4.01 11.97
N GLU A 123 4.23 -2.91 11.93
CA GLU A 123 3.86 -1.69 12.67
C GLU A 123 2.49 -1.16 12.22
N ILE A 124 2.26 -1.11 10.93
CA ILE A 124 0.96 -0.71 10.36
C ILE A 124 -0.13 -1.68 10.82
N ALA A 125 0.11 -2.98 10.77
CA ALA A 125 -0.84 -3.99 11.23
C ALA A 125 -1.16 -3.83 12.72
N GLY A 126 -0.18 -3.48 13.55
CA GLY A 126 -0.37 -3.21 14.98
C GLY A 126 -1.24 -1.99 15.26
N ARG A 127 -1.21 -1.00 14.39
CA ARG A 127 -2.09 0.19 14.49
C ARG A 127 -3.54 -0.08 14.10
N HIS A 128 -3.77 -1.12 13.31
CA HIS A 128 -5.08 -1.52 12.80
C HIS A 128 -5.35 -3.00 13.13
N PRO A 129 -5.54 -3.33 14.41
CA PRO A 129 -5.74 -4.72 14.82
C PRO A 129 -7.06 -5.28 14.28
N PRO A 130 -7.16 -6.60 14.11
CA PRO A 130 -8.42 -7.23 13.75
C PRO A 130 -9.48 -7.06 14.84
N PRO A 131 -10.79 -7.14 14.52
CA PRO A 131 -11.87 -6.90 15.49
C PRO A 131 -11.86 -7.85 16.68
N TRP A 132 -11.31 -9.05 16.52
CA TRP A 132 -11.21 -10.07 17.58
C TRP A 132 -9.97 -9.92 18.46
N ALA A 133 -9.10 -8.93 18.16
CA ALA A 133 -7.83 -8.78 18.87
C ALA A 133 -8.04 -8.38 20.33
N PRO A 134 -7.40 -9.07 21.29
CA PRO A 134 -7.42 -8.64 22.68
C PRO A 134 -6.58 -7.39 22.90
N PRO A 135 -6.76 -6.67 24.01
CA PRO A 135 -5.90 -5.53 24.38
C PRO A 135 -4.41 -5.95 24.36
N GLY A 136 -3.57 -5.10 23.76
CA GLY A 136 -2.13 -5.37 23.63
C GLY A 136 -1.76 -6.38 22.54
N TRP A 137 -2.70 -6.76 21.69
CA TRP A 137 -2.40 -7.62 20.55
C TRP A 137 -1.30 -7.02 19.67
N THR A 138 -0.40 -7.89 19.25
CA THR A 138 0.63 -7.56 18.26
C THR A 138 0.54 -8.55 17.09
N PRO A 139 0.84 -8.09 15.86
CA PRO A 139 0.86 -9.01 14.72
C PRO A 139 1.91 -10.12 14.94
N PRO A 140 1.63 -11.33 14.47
CA PRO A 140 2.57 -12.42 14.59
C PRO A 140 3.90 -12.08 13.90
N PRO A 141 5.03 -12.59 14.39
CA PRO A 141 6.30 -12.40 13.71
C PRO A 141 6.25 -13.02 12.30
N PRO A 142 7.04 -12.49 11.37
CA PRO A 142 7.15 -13.13 10.06
C PRO A 142 7.61 -14.56 10.21
N PRO A 143 7.18 -15.48 9.32
CA PRO A 143 7.63 -16.85 9.35
C PRO A 143 9.15 -16.91 9.24
N SER A 144 9.77 -17.86 9.97
CA SER A 144 11.22 -18.01 9.90
C SER A 144 11.67 -18.35 8.47
N PRO A 145 12.91 -18.01 8.10
CA PRO A 145 13.45 -18.36 6.79
C PRO A 145 13.35 -19.87 6.49
N GLU A 146 13.51 -20.71 7.51
CA GLU A 146 13.36 -22.16 7.39
C GLU A 146 11.93 -22.59 7.05
N LEU A 147 10.95 -21.99 7.75
CA LEU A 147 9.54 -22.24 7.47
C LEU A 147 9.17 -21.77 6.07
N MET A 148 9.65 -20.59 5.65
CA MET A 148 9.44 -20.08 4.30
C MET A 148 10.04 -21.00 3.24
N ALA A 149 11.25 -21.50 3.46
CA ALA A 149 11.89 -22.45 2.55
C ALA A 149 11.08 -23.73 2.41
N ARG A 150 10.53 -24.27 3.51
CA ARG A 150 9.66 -25.45 3.48
C ARG A 150 8.36 -25.19 2.70
N LEU A 151 7.69 -24.08 2.98
CA LEU A 151 6.44 -23.71 2.29
C LEU A 151 6.65 -23.51 0.78
N LEU A 152 7.81 -23.03 0.36
CA LEU A 152 8.15 -22.87 -1.05
C LEU A 152 8.54 -24.19 -1.72
N ALA A 153 9.15 -25.13 -0.97
CA ALA A 153 9.54 -26.45 -1.47
C ALA A 153 8.32 -27.38 -1.70
N ASP A 154 7.25 -27.22 -0.90
CA ASP A 154 6.02 -28.01 -1.00
C ASP A 154 5.01 -27.48 -2.04
N ARG A 155 5.36 -26.48 -2.82
CA ARG A 155 4.52 -26.03 -3.95
C ARG A 155 4.68 -26.97 -5.15
N PRO A 156 3.56 -27.55 -5.63
CA PRO A 156 3.60 -28.36 -6.86
C PRO A 156 3.94 -27.50 -8.10
#